data_0ae883f6c8f6d034b02f55b071f99923
#
_entry.id   0ae883f6c8f6d034b02f55b071f99923
#
_cell.length_a   1.000
_cell.length_b   1.000
_cell.length_c   1.000
_cell.angle_alpha   90.00
_cell.angle_beta   90.00
_cell.angle_gamma   90.00
#
_symmetry.space_group_name_H-M   'P 1'
#
loop_
_entity.id
_entity.type
_entity.pdbx_description
1 polymer ?
#
loop_
_entity_poly.entity_id
_entity_poly.type
_entity_poly.pdbx_seq_one_letter_code
_entity_poly.pdbx_strand_id
1 'polypeptide(L)'
;MPLKSSSPKLLLMHFSRAHLAIAIGAASLLVLVFLGYLYWLNNQGPVLARSEERDPLTQMPISITMNPFRDRTIERVANSFIAEMRDGNCRQLLAQWEKDYRKKRADFLCNSEAQHPLISWNLIEWEDRPPLIILHYKGQRYSTPAQDATYKDLFSVTEEKKDSGWTVTKYDSFY
;
A
#
# COMPACT_ATOMS: atom_id res chain seq x y z
N MET A 1 5.64 -50.11 -57.23
CA MET A 1 6.15 -48.81 -56.71
C MET A 1 6.11 -48.92 -55.24
N PRO A 2 7.24 -48.96 -54.51
CA PRO A 2 7.24 -49.01 -53.08
C PRO A 2 7.29 -47.58 -52.51
N LEU A 3 6.36 -47.28 -51.60
CA LEU A 3 6.28 -46.04 -50.82
C LEU A 3 7.45 -45.98 -49.83
N LYS A 4 8.28 -44.94 -49.97
CA LYS A 4 9.41 -44.62 -49.08
C LYS A 4 8.87 -44.01 -47.80
N SER A 5 8.84 -44.77 -46.71
CA SER A 5 8.55 -44.34 -45.37
C SER A 5 9.71 -43.43 -44.88
N SER A 6 9.47 -42.14 -44.78
CA SER A 6 10.40 -41.18 -44.14
C SER A 6 10.09 -41.13 -42.65
N SER A 7 10.87 -41.82 -41.85
CA SER A 7 10.85 -41.69 -40.39
C SER A 7 11.23 -40.26 -39.96
N PRO A 8 10.47 -39.59 -39.09
CA PRO A 8 10.87 -38.31 -38.56
C PRO A 8 12.07 -38.52 -37.61
N LYS A 9 13.23 -37.96 -37.97
CA LYS A 9 14.39 -37.87 -37.07
C LYS A 9 14.01 -36.94 -35.94
N LEU A 10 13.69 -37.48 -34.76
CA LEU A 10 13.63 -36.77 -33.50
C LEU A 10 15.00 -36.10 -33.27
N LEU A 11 15.04 -34.79 -33.44
CA LEU A 11 16.17 -33.94 -33.06
C LEU A 11 16.31 -33.99 -31.55
N LEU A 12 17.02 -34.99 -31.02
CA LEU A 12 17.48 -35.04 -29.66
C LEU A 12 18.52 -33.92 -29.49
N MET A 13 18.04 -32.74 -29.02
CA MET A 13 18.92 -31.67 -28.60
C MET A 13 19.80 -32.20 -27.47
N HIS A 14 21.09 -32.40 -27.75
CA HIS A 14 22.11 -32.67 -26.73
C HIS A 14 22.28 -31.38 -25.85
N PHE A 15 21.45 -31.25 -24.82
CA PHE A 15 21.69 -30.24 -23.80
C PHE A 15 22.98 -30.60 -23.06
N SER A 16 24.01 -29.77 -23.17
CA SER A 16 25.21 -29.95 -22.38
C SER A 16 24.85 -29.85 -20.89
N ARG A 17 25.56 -30.57 -20.01
CA ARG A 17 25.33 -30.55 -18.56
C ARG A 17 25.36 -29.12 -17.99
N ALA A 18 26.14 -28.23 -18.60
CA ALA A 18 26.22 -26.82 -18.25
C ALA A 18 24.90 -26.07 -18.52
N HIS A 19 24.26 -26.29 -19.67
CA HIS A 19 22.96 -25.67 -19.98
C HIS A 19 21.84 -26.14 -19.05
N LEU A 20 21.87 -27.43 -18.68
CA LEU A 20 20.91 -27.98 -17.72
C LEU A 20 21.10 -27.34 -16.33
N ALA A 21 22.32 -27.20 -15.86
CA ALA A 21 22.63 -26.56 -14.56
C ALA A 21 22.20 -25.10 -14.54
N ILE A 22 22.44 -24.36 -15.63
CA ILE A 22 21.99 -22.95 -15.76
C ILE A 22 20.45 -22.87 -15.76
N ALA A 23 19.77 -23.75 -16.48
CA ALA A 23 18.30 -23.77 -16.52
C ALA A 23 17.68 -24.08 -15.16
N ILE A 24 18.24 -25.04 -14.41
CA ILE A 24 17.81 -25.36 -13.05
C ILE A 24 18.05 -24.18 -12.11
N GLY A 25 19.23 -23.55 -12.18
CA GLY A 25 19.56 -22.37 -11.38
C GLY A 25 18.60 -21.18 -11.63
N ALA A 26 18.32 -20.90 -12.90
CA ALA A 26 17.37 -19.85 -13.28
C ALA A 26 15.93 -20.16 -12.80
N ALA A 27 15.48 -21.41 -12.96
CA ALA A 27 14.16 -21.83 -12.47
C ALA A 27 14.05 -21.73 -10.94
N SER A 28 15.09 -22.13 -10.21
CA SER A 28 15.13 -22.01 -8.74
C SER A 28 15.08 -20.55 -8.28
N LEU A 29 15.82 -19.66 -8.95
CA LEU A 29 15.80 -18.23 -8.66
C LEU A 29 14.38 -17.63 -8.88
N LEU A 30 13.72 -17.97 -9.98
CA LEU A 30 12.36 -17.51 -10.26
C LEU A 30 11.36 -17.98 -9.19
N VAL A 31 11.48 -19.23 -8.74
CA VAL A 31 10.65 -19.77 -7.66
C VAL A 31 10.88 -19.01 -6.36
N LEU A 32 12.14 -18.73 -5.99
CA LEU A 32 12.45 -17.96 -4.77
C LEU A 32 11.93 -16.52 -4.84
N VAL A 33 12.07 -15.84 -5.98
CA VAL A 33 11.52 -14.50 -6.19
C VAL A 33 9.99 -14.53 -6.07
N PHE A 34 9.35 -15.52 -6.67
CA PHE A 34 7.88 -15.67 -6.60
C PHE A 34 7.40 -15.95 -5.17
N LEU A 35 8.07 -16.85 -4.44
CA LEU A 35 7.74 -17.12 -3.04
C LEU A 35 7.99 -15.90 -2.14
N GLY A 36 9.07 -15.16 -2.36
CA GLY A 36 9.35 -13.90 -1.67
C GLY A 36 8.27 -12.85 -1.95
N TYR A 37 7.79 -12.76 -3.18
CA TYR A 37 6.70 -11.87 -3.55
C TYR A 37 5.37 -12.27 -2.90
N LEU A 38 5.03 -13.57 -2.86
CA LEU A 38 3.84 -14.07 -2.18
C LEU A 38 3.91 -13.82 -0.66
N TYR A 39 5.09 -14.04 -0.06
CA TYR A 39 5.31 -13.74 1.36
C TYR A 39 5.11 -12.26 1.67
N TRP A 40 5.66 -11.38 0.83
CA TRP A 40 5.48 -9.93 0.97
C TRP A 40 4.02 -9.51 0.84
N LEU A 41 3.28 -10.05 -0.15
CA LEU A 41 1.84 -9.80 -0.31
C LEU A 41 1.04 -10.25 0.91
N ASN A 42 1.36 -11.43 1.45
CA ASN A 42 0.65 -12.00 2.60
C ASN A 42 0.89 -11.21 3.89
N ASN A 43 2.08 -10.63 4.06
CA ASN A 43 2.42 -9.83 5.24
C ASN A 43 1.81 -8.43 5.25
N GLN A 44 1.33 -7.92 4.12
CA GLN A 44 0.70 -6.59 4.06
C GLN A 44 -0.74 -6.59 4.63
N GLY A 45 -1.31 -7.76 4.86
CA GLY A 45 -2.69 -7.92 5.29
C GLY A 45 -3.72 -7.57 4.20
N PRO A 46 -4.95 -8.01 4.34
CA PRO A 46 -6.03 -7.65 3.45
C PRO A 46 -6.42 -6.19 3.66
N VAL A 47 -6.53 -5.42 2.57
CA VAL A 47 -7.15 -4.11 2.57
C VAL A 47 -8.63 -4.29 2.24
N LEU A 48 -9.50 -3.68 3.03
CA LEU A 48 -10.94 -3.72 2.84
C LEU A 48 -11.40 -2.50 2.05
N ALA A 49 -12.24 -2.72 1.04
CA ALA A 49 -13.01 -1.65 0.41
C ALA A 49 -14.38 -1.55 1.09
N ARG A 50 -14.68 -0.40 1.67
CA ARG A 50 -15.99 -0.12 2.24
C ARG A 50 -16.94 0.27 1.13
N SER A 51 -18.03 -0.47 0.96
CA SER A 51 -19.13 -0.15 0.04
C SER A 51 -20.11 0.84 0.68
N GLU A 52 -20.79 1.63 -0.15
CA GLU A 52 -21.95 2.41 0.30
C GLU A 52 -23.17 1.50 0.61
N GLU A 53 -23.19 0.30 0.05
CA GLU A 53 -24.22 -0.69 0.35
C GLU A 53 -24.14 -1.12 1.80
N ARG A 54 -25.29 -1.19 2.43
CA ARG A 54 -25.43 -1.65 3.82
C ARG A 54 -26.06 -3.03 3.85
N ASP A 55 -25.54 -3.86 4.72
CA ASP A 55 -26.17 -5.13 5.02
C ASP A 55 -27.61 -4.89 5.50
N PRO A 56 -28.62 -5.52 4.88
CA PRO A 56 -30.03 -5.26 5.20
C PRO A 56 -30.42 -5.64 6.63
N LEU A 57 -29.68 -6.54 7.27
CA LEU A 57 -29.93 -7.01 8.63
C LEU A 57 -29.22 -6.19 9.69
N THR A 58 -27.93 -5.91 9.45
CA THR A 58 -27.06 -5.25 10.45
C THR A 58 -26.95 -3.74 10.25
N GLN A 59 -27.37 -3.22 9.09
CA GLN A 59 -27.20 -1.82 8.66
C GLN A 59 -25.72 -1.37 8.63
N MET A 60 -24.78 -2.30 8.73
CA MET A 60 -23.35 -2.01 8.63
C MET A 60 -22.90 -1.95 7.17
N PRO A 61 -21.92 -1.11 6.84
CA PRO A 61 -21.35 -1.09 5.49
C PRO A 61 -20.73 -2.45 5.16
N ILE A 62 -20.98 -2.92 3.93
CA ILE A 62 -20.37 -4.15 3.44
C ILE A 62 -18.92 -3.84 3.06
N SER A 63 -17.98 -4.60 3.61
CA SER A 63 -16.56 -4.47 3.30
C SER A 63 -16.09 -5.68 2.49
N ILE A 64 -15.46 -5.41 1.35
CA ILE A 64 -14.96 -6.44 0.42
C ILE A 64 -13.44 -6.35 0.39
N THR A 65 -12.75 -7.50 0.44
CA THR A 65 -11.30 -7.53 0.28
C THR A 65 -10.89 -7.02 -1.10
N MET A 66 -10.04 -6.00 -1.13
CA MET A 66 -9.55 -5.42 -2.39
C MET A 66 -8.61 -6.37 -3.13
N ASN A 67 -8.64 -6.27 -4.47
CA ASN A 67 -7.69 -6.97 -5.31
C ASN A 67 -6.24 -6.54 -4.96
N PRO A 68 -5.33 -7.46 -4.62
CA PRO A 68 -3.93 -7.14 -4.32
C PRO A 68 -3.17 -6.53 -5.50
N PHE A 69 -3.63 -6.74 -6.74
CA PHE A 69 -3.02 -6.22 -7.97
C PHE A 69 -3.68 -4.92 -8.49
N ARG A 70 -4.50 -4.26 -7.65
CA ARG A 70 -5.14 -2.98 -8.00
C ARG A 70 -4.13 -1.87 -8.29
N ASP A 71 -4.56 -0.82 -8.97
CA ASP A 71 -3.78 0.41 -9.06
C ASP A 71 -3.59 1.03 -7.66
N ARG A 72 -2.33 1.26 -7.30
CA ARG A 72 -1.94 1.81 -6.00
C ARG A 72 -1.48 3.26 -6.08
N THR A 73 -1.86 3.98 -7.13
CA THR A 73 -1.43 5.37 -7.31
C THR A 73 -1.86 6.23 -6.14
N ILE A 74 -3.11 6.11 -5.70
CA ILE A 74 -3.67 6.83 -4.55
C ILE A 74 -2.91 6.47 -3.26
N GLU A 75 -2.74 5.17 -3.00
CA GLU A 75 -1.99 4.71 -1.82
C GLU A 75 -0.54 5.24 -1.81
N ARG A 76 0.09 5.39 -2.97
CA ARG A 76 1.45 5.95 -3.05
C ARG A 76 1.48 7.43 -2.68
N VAL A 77 0.48 8.21 -3.10
CA VAL A 77 0.36 9.62 -2.72
C VAL A 77 0.18 9.75 -1.21
N ALA A 78 -0.76 9.00 -0.62
CA ALA A 78 -0.96 8.99 0.84
C ALA A 78 0.29 8.55 1.59
N ASN A 79 0.92 7.45 1.17
CA ASN A 79 2.12 6.93 1.83
C ASN A 79 3.31 7.91 1.75
N SER A 80 3.46 8.61 0.62
CA SER A 80 4.46 9.68 0.48
C SER A 80 4.20 10.82 1.45
N PHE A 81 2.94 11.26 1.54
CA PHE A 81 2.53 12.30 2.49
C PHE A 81 2.79 11.88 3.95
N ILE A 82 2.42 10.65 4.34
CA ILE A 82 2.65 10.12 5.69
C ILE A 82 4.15 10.05 6.00
N ALA A 83 4.97 9.60 5.04
CA ALA A 83 6.41 9.53 5.20
C ALA A 83 7.02 10.93 5.43
N GLU A 84 6.61 11.93 4.66
CA GLU A 84 7.08 13.30 4.83
C GLU A 84 6.62 13.91 6.17
N MET A 85 5.40 13.59 6.63
CA MET A 85 4.91 13.98 7.96
C MET A 85 5.81 13.41 9.06
N ARG A 86 6.12 12.11 8.98
CA ARG A 86 7.02 11.41 9.91
C ARG A 86 8.42 12.00 9.92
N ASP A 87 8.96 12.33 8.75
CA ASP A 87 10.35 12.78 8.58
C ASP A 87 10.56 14.27 8.96
N GLY A 88 9.54 14.91 9.52
CA GLY A 88 9.62 16.28 10.07
C GLY A 88 9.26 17.39 9.08
N ASN A 89 8.85 17.06 7.86
CA ASN A 89 8.45 18.04 6.84
C ASN A 89 6.99 18.53 7.01
N CYS A 90 6.35 18.17 8.12
CA CYS A 90 4.94 18.43 8.41
C CYS A 90 4.52 19.88 8.15
N ARG A 91 5.26 20.86 8.67
CA ARG A 91 4.91 22.28 8.50
C ARG A 91 4.95 22.72 7.03
N GLN A 92 5.91 22.23 6.26
CA GLN A 92 6.03 22.56 4.85
C GLN A 92 4.88 21.95 4.03
N LEU A 93 4.54 20.68 4.31
CA LEU A 93 3.42 19.99 3.69
C LEU A 93 2.09 20.69 3.94
N LEU A 94 1.84 21.03 5.21
CA LEU A 94 0.57 21.63 5.62
C LEU A 94 0.50 23.12 5.36
N ALA A 95 1.59 23.80 5.03
CA ALA A 95 1.60 25.20 4.58
C ALA A 95 0.77 25.45 3.32
N GLN A 96 0.56 24.42 2.49
CA GLN A 96 -0.29 24.48 1.31
C GLN A 96 -1.80 24.53 1.64
N TRP A 97 -2.19 24.31 2.88
CA TRP A 97 -3.57 24.42 3.35
C TRP A 97 -3.91 25.87 3.68
N GLU A 98 -4.34 26.63 2.68
CA GLU A 98 -4.39 28.09 2.60
C GLU A 98 -5.40 28.82 3.52
N LYS A 99 -6.23 28.14 4.31
CA LYS A 99 -7.25 28.80 5.16
C LYS A 99 -6.86 28.81 6.64
N ASP A 100 -7.12 29.93 7.33
CA ASP A 100 -6.78 30.15 8.74
C ASP A 100 -7.13 29.00 9.70
N TYR A 101 -8.27 28.35 9.47
CA TYR A 101 -8.67 27.16 10.22
C TYR A 101 -7.73 25.97 9.99
N ARG A 102 -7.27 25.79 8.77
CA ARG A 102 -6.34 24.74 8.38
C ARG A 102 -4.95 24.97 8.93
N LYS A 103 -4.53 26.24 9.06
CA LYS A 103 -3.22 26.59 9.65
C LYS A 103 -3.14 26.23 11.13
N LYS A 104 -4.15 26.58 11.93
CA LYS A 104 -4.19 26.21 13.36
C LYS A 104 -4.21 24.69 13.55
N ARG A 105 -4.96 23.98 12.70
CA ARG A 105 -4.98 22.52 12.71
C ARG A 105 -3.63 21.92 12.28
N ALA A 106 -2.97 22.52 11.30
CA ALA A 106 -1.64 22.11 10.86
C ALA A 106 -0.61 22.21 11.98
N ASP A 107 -0.58 23.33 12.72
CA ASP A 107 0.33 23.49 13.85
C ASP A 107 0.05 22.46 14.96
N PHE A 108 -1.22 22.19 15.25
CA PHE A 108 -1.61 21.14 16.20
C PHE A 108 -1.13 19.76 15.74
N LEU A 109 -1.40 19.39 14.49
CA LEU A 109 -1.01 18.10 13.93
C LEU A 109 0.52 17.92 13.94
N CYS A 110 1.27 18.94 13.51
CA CYS A 110 2.73 18.85 13.48
C CYS A 110 3.35 18.75 14.88
N ASN A 111 2.78 19.45 15.86
CA ASN A 111 3.21 19.32 17.25
C ASN A 111 2.90 17.93 17.79
N SER A 112 1.74 17.38 17.46
CA SER A 112 1.32 16.04 17.88
C SER A 112 2.21 14.95 17.23
N GLU A 113 2.51 15.07 15.92
CA GLU A 113 3.46 14.17 15.24
C GLU A 113 4.86 14.21 15.87
N ALA A 114 5.33 15.39 16.27
CA ALA A 114 6.62 15.54 16.95
C ALA A 114 6.63 14.91 18.36
N GLN A 115 5.50 14.95 19.07
CA GLN A 115 5.36 14.35 20.40
C GLN A 115 5.18 12.83 20.33
N HIS A 116 4.50 12.34 19.29
CA HIS A 116 4.16 10.92 19.08
C HIS A 116 4.62 10.44 17.71
N PRO A 117 5.95 10.28 17.49
CA PRO A 117 6.47 9.93 16.17
C PRO A 117 5.93 8.60 15.64
N LEU A 118 5.54 8.60 14.38
CA LEU A 118 5.05 7.41 13.70
C LEU A 118 6.22 6.48 13.34
N ILE A 119 6.11 5.20 13.72
CA ILE A 119 7.13 4.17 13.46
C ILE A 119 6.83 3.43 12.15
N SER A 120 5.58 2.95 12.04
CA SER A 120 5.10 2.15 10.91
C SER A 120 3.62 2.34 10.71
N TRP A 121 3.16 2.07 9.48
CA TRP A 121 1.74 2.12 9.15
C TRP A 121 1.39 1.11 8.07
N ASN A 122 0.13 0.68 8.09
CA ASN A 122 -0.46 -0.20 7.09
C ASN A 122 -1.85 0.27 6.75
N LEU A 123 -2.18 0.32 5.47
CA LEU A 123 -3.53 0.57 5.00
C LEU A 123 -4.42 -0.62 5.39
N ILE A 124 -5.55 -0.34 6.02
CA ILE A 124 -6.51 -1.37 6.46
C ILE A 124 -7.84 -1.27 5.71
N GLU A 125 -8.25 -0.06 5.34
CA GLU A 125 -9.54 0.14 4.70
C GLU A 125 -9.48 1.31 3.70
N TRP A 126 -10.22 1.15 2.63
CA TRP A 126 -10.45 2.11 1.57
C TRP A 126 -11.93 2.46 1.52
N GLU A 127 -12.25 3.73 1.57
CA GLU A 127 -13.60 4.22 1.45
C GLU A 127 -13.70 5.17 0.25
N ASP A 128 -14.51 4.79 -0.76
CA ASP A 128 -14.75 5.60 -1.94
C ASP A 128 -15.95 6.50 -1.70
N ARG A 129 -15.73 7.82 -1.71
CA ARG A 129 -16.75 8.86 -1.58
C ARG A 129 -16.55 9.95 -2.63
N PRO A 130 -16.86 9.71 -3.89
CA PRO A 130 -16.57 10.67 -4.96
C PRO A 130 -17.04 12.10 -4.63
N PRO A 131 -16.21 13.14 -4.83
CA PRO A 131 -14.87 13.12 -5.47
C PRO A 131 -13.71 12.76 -4.53
N LEU A 132 -13.98 12.32 -3.33
CA LEU A 132 -13.01 12.04 -2.27
C LEU A 132 -12.77 10.53 -2.15
N ILE A 133 -11.56 10.18 -1.73
CA ILE A 133 -11.22 8.84 -1.24
C ILE A 133 -10.64 8.99 0.15
N ILE A 134 -11.08 8.14 1.09
CA ILE A 134 -10.59 8.11 2.46
C ILE A 134 -9.85 6.80 2.67
N LEU A 135 -8.59 6.90 3.03
CA LEU A 135 -7.71 5.78 3.33
C LEU A 135 -7.52 5.69 4.84
N HIS A 136 -7.91 4.56 5.44
CA HIS A 136 -7.77 4.32 6.87
C HIS A 136 -6.54 3.46 7.14
N TYR A 137 -5.71 3.93 8.04
CA TYR A 137 -4.44 3.30 8.40
C TYR A 137 -4.43 2.86 9.85
N LYS A 138 -3.75 1.74 10.08
CA LYS A 138 -3.32 1.33 11.41
C LYS A 138 -1.83 1.63 11.52
N GLY A 139 -1.47 2.44 12.50
CA GLY A 139 -0.09 2.82 12.78
C GLY A 139 0.43 2.25 14.09
N GLN A 140 1.73 2.36 14.26
CA GLN A 140 2.43 2.20 15.53
C GLN A 140 3.21 3.48 15.78
N ARG A 141 3.06 4.05 16.98
CA ARG A 141 3.69 5.31 17.39
C ARG A 141 4.47 5.14 18.68
N TYR A 142 5.45 6.01 18.88
CA TYR A 142 6.05 6.19 20.19
C TYR A 142 5.10 6.97 21.11
N SER A 143 5.05 6.59 22.39
CA SER A 143 4.24 7.27 23.40
C SER A 143 4.82 8.64 23.77
N THR A 144 6.15 8.77 23.65
CA THR A 144 6.91 9.97 23.99
C THR A 144 8.02 10.19 22.95
N PRO A 145 8.56 11.41 22.84
CA PRO A 145 9.76 11.67 22.03
C PRO A 145 10.98 10.88 22.49
N ALA A 146 11.02 10.41 23.73
CA ALA A 146 12.11 9.57 24.27
C ALA A 146 12.11 8.14 23.73
N GLN A 147 11.05 7.74 22.98
CA GLN A 147 10.93 6.44 22.30
C GLN A 147 10.98 5.22 23.23
N ASP A 148 10.53 5.40 24.48
CA ASP A 148 10.56 4.39 25.55
C ASP A 148 9.40 3.38 25.50
N ALA A 149 8.27 3.76 24.94
CA ALA A 149 7.09 2.93 24.80
C ALA A 149 6.38 3.16 23.46
N THR A 150 5.59 2.20 23.01
CA THR A 150 4.84 2.29 21.76
C THR A 150 3.36 1.97 21.98
N TYR A 151 2.50 2.55 21.15
CA TYR A 151 1.08 2.23 21.10
C TYR A 151 0.56 2.12 19.66
N LYS A 152 -0.61 1.52 19.52
CA LYS A 152 -1.31 1.40 18.23
C LYS A 152 -2.19 2.63 18.03
N ASP A 153 -2.12 3.19 16.84
CA ASP A 153 -2.92 4.34 16.42
C ASP A 153 -3.78 3.98 15.19
N LEU A 154 -4.90 4.66 15.06
CA LEU A 154 -5.73 4.65 13.87
C LEU A 154 -5.80 6.08 13.33
N PHE A 155 -5.56 6.25 12.06
CA PHE A 155 -5.65 7.54 11.41
C PHE A 155 -6.15 7.40 9.97
N SER A 156 -6.58 8.52 9.39
CA SER A 156 -7.05 8.53 8.02
C SER A 156 -6.44 9.66 7.21
N VAL A 157 -6.28 9.39 5.92
CA VAL A 157 -5.85 10.35 4.90
C VAL A 157 -6.98 10.47 3.88
N THR A 158 -7.44 11.69 3.63
CA THR A 158 -8.43 11.97 2.60
C THR A 158 -7.74 12.58 1.40
N GLU A 159 -8.00 12.02 0.24
CA GLU A 159 -7.50 12.52 -1.04
C GLU A 159 -8.63 12.97 -1.94
N GLU A 160 -8.36 13.99 -2.74
CA GLU A 160 -9.25 14.52 -3.76
C GLU A 160 -8.59 14.46 -5.13
N LYS A 161 -9.34 14.03 -6.13
CA LYS A 161 -8.87 14.04 -7.51
C LYS A 161 -8.99 15.46 -8.09
N LYS A 162 -7.84 16.05 -8.46
CA LYS A 162 -7.75 17.33 -9.17
C LYS A 162 -7.20 17.13 -10.58
N ASP A 163 -7.21 18.18 -11.41
CA ASP A 163 -6.66 18.13 -12.76
C ASP A 163 -5.19 17.69 -12.80
N SER A 164 -4.42 18.05 -11.77
CA SER A 164 -3.01 17.68 -11.59
C SER A 164 -2.78 16.26 -11.02
N GLY A 165 -3.83 15.54 -10.68
CA GLY A 165 -3.76 14.22 -10.05
C GLY A 165 -4.39 14.18 -8.65
N TRP A 166 -4.06 13.14 -7.88
CA TRP A 166 -4.53 12.98 -6.51
C TRP A 166 -3.76 13.86 -5.54
N THR A 167 -4.48 14.51 -4.63
CA THR A 167 -3.91 15.44 -3.65
C THR A 167 -4.51 15.17 -2.27
N VAL A 168 -3.67 15.09 -1.24
CA VAL A 168 -4.12 14.98 0.14
C VAL A 168 -4.77 16.29 0.57
N THR A 169 -6.01 16.21 1.04
CA THR A 169 -6.80 17.37 1.49
C THR A 169 -7.08 17.35 2.99
N LYS A 170 -6.96 16.18 3.63
CA LYS A 170 -7.21 16.04 5.06
C LYS A 170 -6.38 14.89 5.64
N TYR A 171 -5.93 15.10 6.87
CA TYR A 171 -5.29 14.09 7.71
C TYR A 171 -5.94 14.15 9.09
N ASP A 172 -6.49 13.03 9.54
CA ASP A 172 -7.11 12.89 10.84
C ASP A 172 -6.43 11.78 11.63
N SER A 173 -5.90 12.11 12.79
CA SER A 173 -5.37 11.17 13.74
C SER A 173 -6.26 11.18 15.00
N PHE A 174 -6.52 10.01 15.54
CA PHE A 174 -7.36 9.83 16.73
C PHE A 174 -6.45 9.62 17.94
N TYR A 175 -5.88 10.72 18.44
CA TYR A 175 -5.16 10.70 19.73
C TYR A 175 -6.13 10.78 20.90
#